data_76d536677007a45a7daf4f0b9d32b3c9
#
_entry.id   76d536677007a45a7daf4f0b9d32b3c9
#
_cell.length_a   1.000
_cell.length_b   1.000
_cell.length_c   1.000
_cell.angle_alpha   90.00
_cell.angle_beta   90.00
_cell.angle_gamma   90.00
#
_symmetry.space_group_name_H-M   'P 1'
#
loop_
_entity.id
_entity.type
_entity.pdbx_description
1 polymer ?
#
loop_
_entity_poly.entity_id
_entity_poly.type
_entity_poly.pdbx_seq_one_letter_code
_entity_poly.pdbx_strand_id
1 'polypeptide(L)'
;RGMAAMGMGAMSMGAMGKDGDMNMDSGMDMGGKMEMMSGSNDKAHGQMMMNGADSGMNKMSSDKATMNEVPTAGRPISHGPDNHGPGAAMVASSPQSRLDDPGVGFETANHRVLTYSQLQSIEGWPDKRPAEREVELHLTGNMERYMWSFDGKKFSEVDGPVKFYHGERLRLILVNDSMMDHPIHLHGMWMELETGAGEYRPRKHTISVKPGERVSALITADAPGDWAFHCHLLYHMDAGMFRVVSVV
;
A
#
# COMPACT_ATOMS: atom_id res chain seq x y z
N ARG A 1 6.16 -3.40 -31.20
CA ARG A 1 5.82 -2.13 -31.88
C ARG A 1 5.56 -1.11 -30.80
N GLY A 2 6.57 -0.23 -30.60
CA GLY A 2 6.71 0.63 -29.45
C GLY A 2 5.66 1.74 -29.36
N MET A 3 5.67 2.45 -28.23
CA MET A 3 4.85 3.58 -27.79
C MET A 3 4.73 4.77 -28.78
N ALA A 4 5.20 4.67 -29.99
CA ALA A 4 5.13 5.74 -31.01
C ALA A 4 3.73 5.97 -31.61
N ALA A 5 2.70 5.24 -31.18
CA ALA A 5 1.35 5.34 -31.73
C ALA A 5 0.29 5.95 -30.80
N MET A 6 0.68 6.39 -29.59
CA MET A 6 -0.23 7.19 -28.76
C MET A 6 0.20 8.66 -28.86
N GLY A 7 -0.38 9.37 -29.82
CA GLY A 7 -0.23 10.81 -29.96
C GLY A 7 -0.77 11.52 -28.73
N MET A 8 0.13 12.05 -27.89
CA MET A 8 -0.24 13.07 -26.93
C MET A 8 -0.62 14.33 -27.69
N GLY A 9 -1.93 14.52 -27.91
CA GLY A 9 -2.46 15.78 -28.38
C GLY A 9 -2.14 16.86 -27.36
N ALA A 10 -1.36 17.86 -27.76
CA ALA A 10 -1.13 19.05 -26.99
C ALA A 10 -2.48 19.73 -26.69
N MET A 11 -2.93 19.68 -25.44
CA MET A 11 -4.05 20.52 -25.02
C MET A 11 -3.53 21.95 -24.86
N SER A 12 -3.91 22.80 -25.79
CA SER A 12 -3.78 24.24 -25.75
C SER A 12 -4.56 24.78 -24.55
N MET A 13 -3.87 25.38 -23.58
CA MET A 13 -4.50 26.16 -22.52
C MET A 13 -5.05 27.45 -23.11
N GLY A 14 -6.36 27.50 -23.29
CA GLY A 14 -7.08 28.75 -23.58
C GLY A 14 -7.00 29.69 -22.40
N ALA A 15 -6.57 30.92 -22.66
CA ALA A 15 -6.55 32.01 -21.71
C ALA A 15 -7.96 32.32 -21.20
N MET A 16 -8.18 32.17 -19.89
CA MET A 16 -9.38 32.72 -19.23
C MET A 16 -9.10 34.12 -18.71
N GLY A 17 -9.99 35.02 -19.12
CA GLY A 17 -9.97 36.44 -18.81
C GLY A 17 -10.15 36.74 -17.32
N LYS A 18 -9.58 37.86 -16.94
CA LYS A 18 -9.81 38.59 -15.68
C LYS A 18 -11.25 39.13 -15.70
N ASP A 19 -11.88 39.05 -14.54
CA ASP A 19 -12.70 40.05 -13.85
C ASP A 19 -13.81 39.38 -13.03
N GLY A 20 -13.84 39.70 -11.74
CA GLY A 20 -14.90 39.25 -10.82
C GLY A 20 -14.48 39.43 -9.35
N ASP A 21 -14.47 40.69 -8.87
CA ASP A 21 -14.52 41.03 -7.43
C ASP A 21 -15.71 40.34 -6.77
N MET A 22 -15.48 39.52 -5.77
CA MET A 22 -16.48 39.20 -4.74
C MET A 22 -15.88 39.32 -3.35
N ASN A 23 -16.22 40.44 -2.74
CA ASN A 23 -16.12 40.71 -1.32
C ASN A 23 -17.11 39.82 -0.56
N MET A 24 -16.67 38.97 0.34
CA MET A 24 -17.48 38.36 1.40
C MET A 24 -16.75 38.47 2.73
N ASP A 25 -17.09 39.52 3.41
CA ASP A 25 -16.95 39.67 4.85
C ASP A 25 -18.02 38.79 5.52
N SER A 26 -17.62 37.84 6.34
CA SER A 26 -18.43 37.29 7.44
C SER A 26 -17.53 36.66 8.49
N GLY A 27 -17.31 37.41 9.55
CA GLY A 27 -16.67 36.93 10.77
C GLY A 27 -17.51 35.83 11.43
N MET A 28 -16.81 34.75 11.86
CA MET A 28 -17.32 33.86 12.89
C MET A 28 -16.29 33.77 14.01
N ASP A 29 -16.64 34.45 15.08
CA ASP A 29 -16.09 34.36 16.42
C ASP A 29 -16.47 32.98 17.01
N MET A 30 -15.49 32.19 17.39
CA MET A 30 -15.64 30.96 18.17
C MET A 30 -14.70 30.99 19.36
N GLY A 31 -15.07 31.79 20.34
CA GLY A 31 -14.54 31.69 21.70
C GLY A 31 -15.10 30.49 22.42
N GLY A 32 -14.37 29.39 22.54
CA GLY A 32 -14.66 28.23 23.38
C GLY A 32 -13.58 28.03 24.44
N LYS A 33 -13.91 28.39 25.70
CA LYS A 33 -13.10 28.12 26.89
C LYS A 33 -12.93 26.62 27.11
N MET A 34 -11.68 26.16 27.22
CA MET A 34 -11.37 24.85 27.83
C MET A 34 -11.21 25.01 29.33
N GLU A 35 -12.08 24.38 30.07
CA GLU A 35 -11.89 24.14 31.52
C GLU A 35 -11.04 22.87 31.73
N MET A 36 -9.96 23.03 32.47
CA MET A 36 -9.18 21.92 32.99
C MET A 36 -9.88 21.29 34.17
N MET A 37 -10.13 19.99 34.11
CA MET A 37 -10.40 19.19 35.31
C MET A 37 -9.22 18.29 35.59
N SER A 38 -8.52 18.60 36.68
CA SER A 38 -7.59 17.75 37.38
C SER A 38 -8.35 16.76 38.29
N GLY A 39 -8.01 15.50 38.19
CA GLY A 39 -8.51 14.49 39.10
C GLY A 39 -7.45 13.42 39.34
N SER A 40 -6.76 13.55 40.44
CA SER A 40 -5.86 12.55 41.04
C SER A 40 -6.65 11.48 41.77
N ASN A 41 -6.25 10.21 41.70
CA ASN A 41 -6.23 9.24 42.82
C ASN A 41 -5.56 7.95 42.41
N ASP A 42 -4.48 7.69 42.96
CA ASP A 42 -3.91 6.79 43.99
C ASP A 42 -4.39 5.34 44.04
N LYS A 43 -3.33 4.47 43.98
CA LYS A 43 -3.06 3.23 44.71
C LYS A 43 -3.98 2.02 44.58
N ALA A 44 -3.38 0.90 44.16
CA ALA A 44 -3.18 -0.26 45.03
C ALA A 44 -2.25 -1.33 44.43
N HIS A 45 -1.29 -1.73 45.23
CA HIS A 45 -0.41 -2.88 45.15
C HIS A 45 -1.16 -4.23 45.10
N GLY A 46 -0.57 -5.20 44.40
CA GLY A 46 -0.92 -6.62 44.50
C GLY A 46 0.17 -7.49 43.88
N GLN A 47 1.18 -7.81 44.70
CA GLN A 47 2.12 -8.91 44.48
C GLN A 47 1.45 -10.25 44.85
N MET A 48 1.69 -11.32 44.08
CA MET A 48 1.84 -12.72 44.53
C MET A 48 2.07 -13.62 43.32
N MET A 49 3.21 -14.19 43.26
CA MET A 49 3.76 -15.48 43.67
C MET A 49 3.76 -16.54 42.58
N MET A 50 4.99 -17.05 42.40
CA MET A 50 5.39 -18.23 41.62
C MET A 50 4.75 -19.51 42.09
N ASN A 51 4.56 -20.43 41.16
CA ASN A 51 4.82 -21.89 41.22
C ASN A 51 4.33 -22.46 39.89
N GLY A 52 4.95 -23.40 39.24
CA GLY A 52 5.74 -24.54 39.52
C GLY A 52 5.87 -25.29 38.18
N ALA A 53 6.98 -25.90 37.96
CA ALA A 53 7.32 -26.74 36.81
C ALA A 53 6.36 -27.93 36.66
N ASP A 54 6.01 -28.27 35.43
CA ASP A 54 5.86 -29.68 35.07
C ASP A 54 6.26 -29.96 33.61
N SER A 55 7.10 -30.96 33.51
CA SER A 55 7.70 -31.52 32.30
C SER A 55 6.69 -32.46 31.64
N GLY A 56 6.31 -32.14 30.41
CA GLY A 56 5.51 -33.01 29.53
C GLY A 56 6.11 -33.10 28.15
N MET A 57 7.01 -34.07 27.93
CA MET A 57 7.35 -34.55 26.59
C MET A 57 6.09 -35.05 25.92
N ASN A 58 5.71 -34.45 24.78
CA ASN A 58 4.76 -35.08 23.89
C ASN A 58 5.23 -35.00 22.45
N LYS A 59 5.49 -36.19 21.93
CA LYS A 59 5.59 -36.71 20.57
C LYS A 59 5.49 -35.70 19.42
N MET A 60 6.59 -35.64 18.67
CA MET A 60 6.61 -35.24 17.27
C MET A 60 5.55 -35.98 16.46
N SER A 61 4.50 -35.28 16.08
CA SER A 61 3.68 -35.59 14.93
C SER A 61 4.25 -34.85 13.75
N SER A 62 4.77 -35.61 12.78
CA SER A 62 5.25 -35.09 11.50
C SER A 62 4.05 -34.79 10.62
N ASP A 63 3.38 -33.69 10.87
CA ASP A 63 2.46 -33.13 9.89
C ASP A 63 3.26 -32.32 8.90
N LYS A 64 3.28 -32.80 7.64
CA LYS A 64 3.67 -32.04 6.47
C LYS A 64 2.77 -30.80 6.43
N ALA A 65 3.23 -29.73 7.07
CA ALA A 65 2.66 -28.42 6.83
C ALA A 65 2.88 -28.07 5.36
N THR A 66 1.83 -28.12 4.59
CA THR A 66 1.71 -27.44 3.32
C THR A 66 2.18 -26.02 3.53
N MET A 67 3.24 -25.61 2.82
CA MET A 67 3.70 -24.23 2.77
C MET A 67 2.63 -23.38 2.07
N ASN A 68 1.55 -23.13 2.75
CA ASN A 68 0.50 -22.25 2.31
C ASN A 68 0.52 -21.00 3.17
N GLU A 69 0.79 -19.90 2.48
CA GLU A 69 0.47 -18.54 2.89
C GLU A 69 1.02 -18.17 4.28
N VAL A 70 2.27 -17.74 4.29
CA VAL A 70 2.75 -16.91 5.41
C VAL A 70 1.89 -15.64 5.36
N PRO A 71 1.03 -15.40 6.37
CA PRO A 71 0.36 -14.11 6.45
C PRO A 71 1.42 -13.02 6.38
N THR A 72 1.21 -12.04 5.54
CA THR A 72 2.15 -10.92 5.31
C THR A 72 2.33 -10.02 6.55
N ALA A 73 1.65 -10.36 7.64
CA ALA A 73 1.82 -9.75 8.94
C ALA A 73 3.08 -10.32 9.62
N GLY A 74 4.15 -9.53 9.66
CA GLY A 74 5.24 -9.79 10.60
C GLY A 74 6.66 -9.96 10.08
N ARG A 75 6.96 -9.85 8.79
CA ARG A 75 8.34 -9.65 8.38
C ARG A 75 8.76 -8.22 8.73
N PRO A 76 9.83 -8.01 9.52
CA PRO A 76 10.33 -6.66 9.73
C PRO A 76 10.77 -6.11 8.36
N ILE A 77 10.23 -4.96 8.00
CA ILE A 77 10.66 -4.23 6.82
C ILE A 77 12.01 -3.62 7.15
N SER A 78 13.00 -3.94 6.33
CA SER A 78 14.31 -3.33 6.44
C SER A 78 14.32 -2.02 5.68
N HIS A 79 14.10 -0.92 6.38
CA HIS A 79 14.45 0.38 5.84
C HIS A 79 15.97 0.50 5.81
N GLY A 80 16.55 0.97 4.70
CA GLY A 80 17.95 1.32 4.62
C GLY A 80 18.30 2.46 5.59
N PRO A 81 19.58 2.69 5.86
CA PRO A 81 20.03 3.71 6.81
C PRO A 81 19.63 5.14 6.42
N ASP A 82 19.29 5.36 5.17
CA ASP A 82 18.83 6.63 4.59
C ASP A 82 17.30 6.76 4.56
N ASN A 83 16.55 5.73 5.02
CA ASN A 83 15.08 5.71 5.00
C ASN A 83 14.49 6.22 3.68
N HIS A 84 15.01 5.73 2.53
CA HIS A 84 14.64 6.16 1.17
C HIS A 84 15.09 7.59 0.80
N GLY A 85 16.01 8.17 1.54
CA GLY A 85 16.65 9.44 1.22
C GLY A 85 15.71 10.65 1.27
N PRO A 86 16.09 11.76 0.60
CA PRO A 86 15.37 13.03 0.71
C PRO A 86 14.01 13.05 0.02
N GLY A 87 13.65 12.01 -0.72
CA GLY A 87 12.34 11.84 -1.34
C GLY A 87 11.26 11.32 -0.41
N ALA A 88 11.65 10.81 0.78
CA ALA A 88 10.73 10.31 1.79
C ALA A 88 10.80 11.19 3.03
N ALA A 89 9.69 11.84 3.39
CA ALA A 89 9.62 12.64 4.62
C ALA A 89 9.39 11.76 5.86
N MET A 90 8.94 10.53 5.69
CA MET A 90 8.65 9.58 6.75
C MET A 90 8.75 8.13 6.25
N VAL A 91 8.78 7.21 7.19
CA VAL A 91 8.71 5.77 6.95
C VAL A 91 7.74 5.12 7.94
N ALA A 92 7.05 4.10 7.50
CA ALA A 92 6.20 3.30 8.38
C ALA A 92 7.09 2.39 9.25
N SER A 93 7.18 2.69 10.54
CA SER A 93 8.03 1.93 11.47
C SER A 93 7.50 0.52 11.75
N SER A 94 6.20 0.29 11.57
CA SER A 94 5.54 -0.99 11.78
C SER A 94 4.37 -1.17 10.81
N PRO A 95 4.63 -1.33 9.51
CA PRO A 95 3.57 -1.52 8.55
C PRO A 95 2.88 -2.88 8.76
N GLN A 96 1.56 -2.86 8.63
CA GLN A 96 0.70 -4.00 8.89
C GLN A 96 -0.27 -4.23 7.74
N SER A 97 -0.82 -5.43 7.64
CA SER A 97 -1.97 -5.66 6.77
C SER A 97 -3.18 -4.91 7.33
N ARG A 98 -3.84 -4.15 6.48
CA ARG A 98 -5.07 -3.41 6.79
C ARG A 98 -6.22 -3.78 5.84
N LEU A 99 -6.17 -5.00 5.31
CA LEU A 99 -7.17 -5.51 4.36
C LEU A 99 -8.57 -5.62 4.98
N ASP A 100 -8.65 -5.74 6.32
CA ASP A 100 -9.90 -5.77 7.08
C ASP A 100 -10.45 -4.39 7.43
N ASP A 101 -9.63 -3.35 7.31
CA ASP A 101 -10.05 -2.01 7.67
C ASP A 101 -11.03 -1.46 6.63
N PRO A 102 -12.14 -0.86 7.06
CA PRO A 102 -13.00 -0.09 6.18
C PRO A 102 -12.27 1.15 5.63
N GLY A 103 -12.82 1.78 4.62
CA GLY A 103 -12.31 3.08 4.18
C GLY A 103 -12.49 4.15 5.26
N VAL A 104 -11.66 5.20 5.20
CA VAL A 104 -11.71 6.33 6.13
C VAL A 104 -13.13 6.92 6.16
N GLY A 105 -13.66 7.12 7.36
CA GLY A 105 -15.02 7.63 7.60
C GLY A 105 -16.10 6.54 7.64
N PHE A 106 -15.75 5.27 7.42
CA PHE A 106 -16.68 4.15 7.51
C PHE A 106 -16.54 3.30 8.77
N GLU A 107 -15.66 3.67 9.70
CA GLU A 107 -15.37 2.94 10.93
C GLU A 107 -16.60 2.78 11.84
N THR A 108 -17.51 3.75 11.77
CA THR A 108 -18.77 3.78 12.56
C THR A 108 -20.02 3.68 11.67
N ALA A 109 -19.88 3.19 10.46
CA ALA A 109 -21.01 3.06 9.55
C ALA A 109 -22.09 2.12 10.14
N ASN A 110 -23.37 2.53 10.04
CA ASN A 110 -24.51 1.74 10.51
C ASN A 110 -24.93 0.64 9.50
N HIS A 111 -24.13 0.38 8.50
CA HIS A 111 -24.31 -0.66 7.49
C HIS A 111 -23.01 -1.43 7.28
N ARG A 112 -23.10 -2.59 6.64
CA ARG A 112 -21.95 -3.40 6.32
C ARG A 112 -21.08 -2.69 5.27
N VAL A 113 -19.79 -2.51 5.58
CA VAL A 113 -18.79 -1.99 4.66
C VAL A 113 -18.00 -3.16 4.08
N LEU A 114 -17.82 -3.15 2.77
CA LEU A 114 -17.00 -4.14 2.08
C LEU A 114 -15.52 -3.82 2.27
N THR A 115 -14.75 -4.80 2.73
CA THR A 115 -13.29 -4.71 2.90
C THR A 115 -12.58 -5.64 1.91
N TYR A 116 -11.28 -5.42 1.71
CA TYR A 116 -10.49 -6.26 0.79
C TYR A 116 -10.44 -7.73 1.22
N SER A 117 -10.34 -8.01 2.52
CA SER A 117 -10.32 -9.37 3.05
C SER A 117 -11.58 -10.19 2.74
N GLN A 118 -12.69 -9.52 2.44
CA GLN A 118 -13.96 -10.17 2.09
C GLN A 118 -14.07 -10.47 0.59
N LEU A 119 -13.14 -9.96 -0.23
CA LEU A 119 -13.17 -10.17 -1.68
C LEU A 119 -12.59 -11.54 -2.03
N GLN A 120 -13.30 -12.25 -2.90
CA GLN A 120 -12.86 -13.50 -3.46
C GLN A 120 -13.16 -13.55 -4.96
N SER A 121 -12.34 -14.27 -5.70
CA SER A 121 -12.63 -14.63 -7.07
C SER A 121 -13.73 -15.72 -7.10
N ILE A 122 -14.58 -15.71 -8.12
CA ILE A 122 -15.61 -16.74 -8.29
C ILE A 122 -14.96 -18.09 -8.62
N GLU A 123 -13.89 -18.05 -9.40
CA GLU A 123 -13.12 -19.24 -9.82
C GLU A 123 -11.71 -19.18 -9.22
N GLY A 124 -11.17 -20.35 -8.91
CA GLY A 124 -9.78 -20.47 -8.48
C GLY A 124 -8.83 -20.00 -9.57
N TRP A 125 -7.73 -19.38 -9.17
CA TRP A 125 -6.73 -18.90 -10.10
C TRP A 125 -6.02 -20.06 -10.82
N PRO A 126 -5.82 -20.01 -12.15
CA PRO A 126 -5.21 -21.10 -12.90
C PRO A 126 -3.73 -21.34 -12.57
N ASP A 127 -2.97 -20.28 -12.31
CA ASP A 127 -1.55 -20.40 -11.94
C ASP A 127 -1.40 -20.59 -10.42
N LYS A 128 -1.18 -21.84 -10.04
CA LYS A 128 -1.05 -22.26 -8.63
C LYS A 128 0.40 -22.31 -8.15
N ARG A 129 1.36 -21.89 -8.99
CA ARG A 129 2.77 -21.86 -8.60
C ARG A 129 2.99 -20.91 -7.42
N PRO A 130 3.91 -21.24 -6.50
CA PRO A 130 4.40 -20.27 -5.52
C PRO A 130 5.17 -19.15 -6.21
N ALA A 131 5.32 -18.01 -5.54
CA ALA A 131 6.19 -16.96 -6.04
C ALA A 131 7.64 -17.44 -6.07
N GLU A 132 8.31 -17.22 -7.18
CA GLU A 132 9.72 -17.55 -7.40
C GLU A 132 10.64 -16.47 -6.78
N ARG A 133 10.10 -15.24 -6.69
CA ARG A 133 10.83 -14.07 -6.21
C ARG A 133 9.86 -13.02 -5.62
N GLU A 134 10.37 -12.16 -4.78
CA GLU A 134 9.64 -11.03 -4.23
C GLU A 134 10.23 -9.71 -4.76
N VAL A 135 9.35 -8.77 -5.06
CA VAL A 135 9.68 -7.38 -5.39
C VAL A 135 8.96 -6.50 -4.40
N GLU A 136 9.69 -5.80 -3.55
CA GLU A 136 9.13 -4.86 -2.57
C GLU A 136 9.37 -3.44 -3.05
N LEU A 137 8.32 -2.61 -3.02
CA LEU A 137 8.35 -1.20 -3.38
C LEU A 137 7.67 -0.39 -2.29
N HIS A 138 8.33 0.68 -1.87
CA HIS A 138 7.84 1.59 -0.86
C HIS A 138 7.17 2.81 -1.51
N LEU A 139 5.95 3.10 -1.07
CA LEU A 139 5.18 4.26 -1.51
C LEU A 139 5.54 5.43 -0.60
N THR A 140 6.30 6.36 -1.13
CA THR A 140 6.92 7.44 -0.37
C THR A 140 6.41 8.80 -0.81
N GLY A 141 6.47 9.78 0.09
CA GLY A 141 6.07 11.14 -0.19
C GLY A 141 6.87 12.16 0.60
N ASN A 142 7.03 13.34 0.03
CA ASN A 142 7.62 14.49 0.69
C ASN A 142 6.81 15.74 0.36
N MET A 143 6.02 16.22 1.35
CA MET A 143 5.11 17.33 1.15
C MET A 143 5.82 18.67 0.98
N GLU A 144 6.97 18.86 1.63
CA GLU A 144 7.76 20.10 1.49
C GLU A 144 8.32 20.26 0.07
N ARG A 145 8.66 19.13 -0.57
CA ARG A 145 9.14 19.07 -1.95
C ARG A 145 8.02 18.86 -2.96
N TYR A 146 6.80 18.67 -2.50
CA TYR A 146 5.62 18.34 -3.31
C TYR A 146 5.91 17.20 -4.30
N MET A 147 6.34 16.10 -3.76
CA MET A 147 6.67 14.91 -4.57
C MET A 147 6.11 13.63 -3.93
N TRP A 148 5.70 12.73 -4.80
CA TRP A 148 5.37 11.34 -4.47
C TRP A 148 6.23 10.43 -5.31
N SER A 149 6.60 9.29 -4.75
CA SER A 149 7.61 8.46 -5.38
C SER A 149 7.50 7.00 -4.95
N PHE A 150 8.23 6.14 -5.62
CA PHE A 150 8.54 4.81 -5.13
C PHE A 150 9.99 4.82 -4.62
N ASP A 151 10.25 4.21 -3.47
CA ASP A 151 11.58 4.10 -2.86
C ASP A 151 12.34 5.45 -2.79
N GLY A 152 11.61 6.54 -2.52
CA GLY A 152 12.18 7.88 -2.38
C GLY A 152 12.62 8.55 -3.69
N LYS A 153 12.49 7.89 -4.85
CA LYS A 153 12.86 8.43 -6.17
C LYS A 153 11.62 8.68 -7.01
N LYS A 154 11.45 9.88 -7.53
CA LYS A 154 10.44 10.15 -8.55
C LYS A 154 10.84 9.57 -9.91
N PHE A 155 9.90 9.44 -10.83
CA PHE A 155 10.13 8.81 -12.15
C PHE A 155 11.34 9.38 -12.91
N SER A 156 11.56 10.69 -12.85
CA SER A 156 12.70 11.35 -13.51
C SER A 156 14.06 11.06 -12.88
N GLU A 157 14.10 10.40 -11.74
CA GLU A 157 15.33 10.13 -10.95
C GLU A 157 15.72 8.64 -10.96
N VAL A 158 14.94 7.77 -11.64
CA VAL A 158 15.24 6.33 -11.66
C VAL A 158 16.13 5.96 -12.84
N ASP A 159 17.01 4.99 -12.59
CA ASP A 159 18.00 4.55 -13.56
C ASP A 159 17.47 3.54 -14.57
N GLY A 160 16.21 3.08 -14.44
CA GLY A 160 15.61 2.10 -15.34
C GLY A 160 14.32 1.48 -14.82
N PRO A 161 13.75 0.53 -15.58
CA PRO A 161 12.50 -0.11 -15.24
C PRO A 161 12.65 -1.13 -14.12
N VAL A 162 11.52 -1.41 -13.45
CA VAL A 162 11.39 -2.60 -12.61
C VAL A 162 11.29 -3.82 -13.53
N LYS A 163 12.23 -4.75 -13.42
CA LYS A 163 12.30 -5.91 -14.32
C LYS A 163 11.47 -7.07 -13.79
N PHE A 164 10.61 -7.59 -14.65
CA PHE A 164 9.95 -8.89 -14.52
C PHE A 164 10.47 -9.80 -15.64
N TYR A 165 10.54 -11.10 -15.37
CA TYR A 165 10.97 -12.06 -16.37
C TYR A 165 9.75 -12.76 -16.97
N HIS A 166 9.69 -12.87 -18.29
CA HIS A 166 8.55 -13.49 -18.95
C HIS A 166 8.28 -14.90 -18.44
N GLY A 167 7.05 -15.14 -18.01
CA GLY A 167 6.60 -16.41 -17.45
C GLY A 167 6.90 -16.61 -15.96
N GLU A 168 7.65 -15.71 -15.29
CA GLU A 168 7.85 -15.83 -13.85
C GLU A 168 6.56 -15.60 -13.06
N ARG A 169 6.51 -16.23 -11.90
CA ARG A 169 5.50 -15.99 -10.87
C ARG A 169 6.14 -15.22 -9.73
N LEU A 170 5.82 -13.97 -9.56
CA LEU A 170 6.43 -13.12 -8.54
C LEU A 170 5.41 -12.62 -7.52
N ARG A 171 5.90 -12.27 -6.33
CA ARG A 171 5.12 -11.54 -5.32
C ARG A 171 5.54 -10.07 -5.34
N LEU A 172 4.60 -9.21 -5.67
CA LEU A 172 4.74 -7.77 -5.48
C LEU A 172 4.31 -7.41 -4.06
N ILE A 173 5.16 -6.71 -3.34
CA ILE A 173 4.90 -6.21 -2.00
C ILE A 173 4.90 -4.68 -2.08
N LEU A 174 3.84 -4.06 -1.57
CA LEU A 174 3.70 -2.61 -1.50
C LEU A 174 3.63 -2.19 -0.03
N VAL A 175 4.48 -1.26 0.35
CA VAL A 175 4.54 -0.68 1.70
C VAL A 175 4.26 0.80 1.59
N ASN A 176 3.24 1.28 2.27
CA ASN A 176 2.92 2.70 2.24
C ASN A 176 3.55 3.43 3.44
N ASP A 177 4.64 4.12 3.15
CA ASP A 177 5.38 4.95 4.11
C ASP A 177 4.83 6.38 4.23
N SER A 178 3.79 6.70 3.47
CA SER A 178 3.19 8.04 3.45
C SER A 178 1.92 8.11 4.30
N MET A 179 1.40 9.33 4.47
CA MET A 179 0.15 9.59 5.20
C MET A 179 -1.10 9.58 4.31
N MET A 180 -0.98 9.21 3.05
CA MET A 180 -2.07 9.22 2.08
C MET A 180 -2.31 7.84 1.51
N ASP A 181 -3.54 7.55 1.12
CA ASP A 181 -3.87 6.36 0.35
C ASP A 181 -3.28 6.46 -1.07
N HIS A 182 -2.74 5.35 -1.55
CA HIS A 182 -2.23 5.25 -2.91
C HIS A 182 -2.89 4.08 -3.65
N PRO A 183 -3.83 4.33 -4.55
CA PRO A 183 -4.32 3.31 -5.47
C PRO A 183 -3.25 3.06 -6.55
N ILE A 184 -2.57 1.93 -6.41
CA ILE A 184 -1.46 1.54 -7.30
C ILE A 184 -1.99 0.67 -8.42
N HIS A 185 -1.74 1.09 -9.65
CA HIS A 185 -2.20 0.47 -10.88
C HIS A 185 -1.04 -0.12 -11.68
N LEU A 186 -1.19 -1.37 -12.08
CA LEU A 186 -0.30 -2.06 -13.01
C LEU A 186 -1.02 -2.29 -14.33
N HIS A 187 -0.41 -1.85 -15.43
CA HIS A 187 -0.87 -2.16 -16.78
C HIS A 187 -0.41 -3.56 -17.21
N GLY A 188 -1.11 -4.13 -18.18
CA GLY A 188 -0.73 -5.33 -18.90
C GLY A 188 -0.94 -6.65 -18.18
N MET A 189 -0.93 -6.66 -16.85
CA MET A 189 -1.01 -7.87 -16.04
C MET A 189 -2.00 -7.71 -14.88
N TRP A 190 -2.47 -8.85 -14.34
CA TRP A 190 -3.32 -8.86 -13.17
C TRP A 190 -2.50 -9.07 -11.88
N MET A 191 -2.93 -8.41 -10.83
CA MET A 191 -2.44 -8.62 -9.47
C MET A 191 -3.47 -9.45 -8.70
N GLU A 192 -3.06 -10.60 -8.20
CA GLU A 192 -3.89 -11.45 -7.33
C GLU A 192 -3.62 -11.05 -5.88
N LEU A 193 -4.50 -10.22 -5.32
CA LEU A 193 -4.34 -9.69 -3.96
C LEU A 193 -4.40 -10.81 -2.92
N GLU A 194 -3.38 -10.94 -2.08
CA GLU A 194 -3.30 -11.96 -1.04
C GLU A 194 -4.16 -11.57 0.17
N THR A 195 -5.46 -11.89 0.08
CA THR A 195 -6.47 -11.60 1.12
C THR A 195 -6.65 -12.70 2.15
N GLY A 196 -5.90 -13.80 2.03
CA GLY A 196 -6.14 -15.03 2.79
C GLY A 196 -7.16 -15.98 2.13
N ALA A 197 -7.67 -15.65 0.94
CA ALA A 197 -8.66 -16.47 0.23
C ALA A 197 -8.06 -17.67 -0.51
N GLY A 198 -6.80 -18.02 -0.27
CA GLY A 198 -6.13 -19.15 -0.91
C GLY A 198 -6.07 -19.01 -2.43
N GLU A 199 -6.56 -20.03 -3.15
CA GLU A 199 -6.61 -20.01 -4.61
C GLU A 199 -7.69 -19.06 -5.18
N TYR A 200 -8.59 -18.55 -4.34
CA TYR A 200 -9.67 -17.63 -4.72
C TYR A 200 -9.32 -16.16 -4.52
N ARG A 201 -8.04 -15.82 -4.56
CA ARG A 201 -7.57 -14.42 -4.46
C ARG A 201 -8.25 -13.54 -5.49
N PRO A 202 -8.73 -12.34 -5.10
CA PRO A 202 -9.35 -11.43 -6.06
C PRO A 202 -8.31 -10.85 -7.03
N ARG A 203 -8.67 -10.82 -8.31
CA ARG A 203 -7.88 -10.19 -9.37
C ARG A 203 -8.13 -8.70 -9.40
N LYS A 204 -7.07 -7.95 -9.28
CA LYS A 204 -7.10 -6.49 -9.30
C LYS A 204 -6.06 -5.97 -10.29
N HIS A 205 -6.38 -4.92 -11.00
CA HIS A 205 -5.40 -4.12 -11.73
C HIS A 205 -5.04 -2.82 -10.99
N THR A 206 -5.79 -2.48 -9.94
CA THR A 206 -5.52 -1.36 -9.04
C THR A 206 -5.75 -1.80 -7.60
N ILE A 207 -4.78 -1.60 -6.74
CA ILE A 207 -4.83 -1.91 -5.30
C ILE A 207 -4.63 -0.61 -4.53
N SER A 208 -5.59 -0.22 -3.70
CA SER A 208 -5.44 0.91 -2.79
C SER A 208 -4.64 0.46 -1.57
N VAL A 209 -3.56 1.16 -1.28
CA VAL A 209 -2.66 0.89 -0.15
C VAL A 209 -2.80 2.04 0.84
N LYS A 210 -3.33 1.75 2.03
CA LYS A 210 -3.59 2.73 3.08
C LYS A 210 -2.29 3.16 3.79
N PRO A 211 -2.26 4.31 4.47
CA PRO A 211 -1.11 4.73 5.27
C PRO A 211 -0.65 3.66 6.27
N GLY A 212 0.65 3.36 6.31
CA GLY A 212 1.21 2.33 7.17
C GLY A 212 0.78 0.90 6.81
N GLU A 213 0.22 0.69 5.63
CA GLU A 213 -0.19 -0.64 5.17
C GLU A 213 0.92 -1.32 4.40
N ARG A 214 1.01 -2.65 4.60
CA ARG A 214 1.78 -3.57 3.79
C ARG A 214 0.84 -4.57 3.15
N VAL A 215 0.76 -4.57 1.83
CA VAL A 215 -0.02 -5.52 1.05
C VAL A 215 0.87 -6.33 0.12
N SER A 216 0.43 -7.51 -0.27
CA SER A 216 1.10 -8.31 -1.29
C SER A 216 0.11 -8.85 -2.31
N ALA A 217 0.61 -9.04 -3.52
CA ALA A 217 -0.12 -9.64 -4.62
C ALA A 217 0.80 -10.55 -5.43
N LEU A 218 0.25 -11.66 -5.91
CA LEU A 218 0.94 -12.52 -6.86
C LEU A 218 0.69 -12.02 -8.28
N ILE A 219 1.71 -12.08 -9.11
CA ILE A 219 1.67 -11.69 -10.52
C ILE A 219 2.30 -12.79 -11.35
N THR A 220 1.62 -13.20 -12.42
CA THR A 220 2.24 -13.98 -13.48
C THR A 220 2.64 -13.01 -14.58
N ALA A 221 3.93 -12.91 -14.87
CA ALA A 221 4.48 -12.00 -15.87
C ALA A 221 4.31 -12.57 -17.28
N ASP A 222 3.07 -12.62 -17.77
CA ASP A 222 2.66 -13.27 -19.01
C ASP A 222 2.55 -12.34 -20.23
N ALA A 223 2.79 -11.04 -20.04
CA ALA A 223 2.67 -10.03 -21.08
C ALA A 223 4.04 -9.35 -21.35
N PRO A 224 4.81 -9.78 -22.36
CA PRO A 224 6.08 -9.14 -22.70
C PRO A 224 5.92 -7.68 -23.11
N GLY A 225 6.89 -6.84 -22.72
CA GLY A 225 6.93 -5.42 -23.08
C GLY A 225 7.04 -4.52 -21.85
N ASP A 226 6.89 -3.21 -22.10
CA ASP A 226 6.99 -2.16 -21.11
C ASP A 226 5.60 -1.68 -20.69
N TRP A 227 5.33 -1.74 -19.40
CA TRP A 227 4.03 -1.46 -18.82
C TRP A 227 4.11 -0.34 -17.79
N ALA A 228 3.14 0.58 -17.83
CA ALA A 228 3.02 1.61 -16.82
C ALA A 228 2.64 1.00 -15.46
N PHE A 229 3.29 1.48 -14.41
CA PHE A 229 3.02 1.15 -13.02
C PHE A 229 3.02 2.43 -12.21
N HIS A 230 1.87 2.82 -11.67
CA HIS A 230 1.73 4.16 -11.11
C HIS A 230 0.61 4.28 -10.08
N CYS A 231 0.66 5.33 -9.28
CA CYS A 231 -0.48 5.74 -8.48
C CYS A 231 -1.59 6.29 -9.39
N HIS A 232 -2.84 5.87 -9.16
CA HIS A 232 -3.99 6.30 -9.95
C HIS A 232 -4.57 7.63 -9.48
N LEU A 233 -4.06 8.23 -8.41
CA LEU A 233 -4.26 9.64 -8.10
C LEU A 233 -3.36 10.45 -9.02
N LEU A 234 -3.95 11.18 -9.97
CA LEU A 234 -3.21 11.83 -11.06
C LEU A 234 -2.15 12.82 -10.56
N TYR A 235 -2.44 13.58 -9.51
CA TYR A 235 -1.45 14.48 -8.90
C TYR A 235 -0.22 13.75 -8.36
N HIS A 236 -0.41 12.57 -7.75
CA HIS A 236 0.71 11.77 -7.25
C HIS A 236 1.53 11.20 -8.41
N MET A 237 0.85 10.71 -9.44
CA MET A 237 1.50 10.20 -10.65
C MET A 237 2.34 11.30 -11.32
N ASP A 238 1.75 12.47 -11.54
CA ASP A 238 2.40 13.63 -12.20
C ASP A 238 3.58 14.16 -11.38
N ALA A 239 3.44 14.16 -10.03
CA ALA A 239 4.51 14.57 -9.12
C ALA A 239 5.62 13.51 -8.93
N GLY A 240 5.54 12.34 -9.60
CA GLY A 240 6.63 11.39 -9.71
C GLY A 240 6.34 9.94 -9.31
N MET A 241 5.14 9.60 -8.80
CA MET A 241 4.79 8.22 -8.41
C MET A 241 4.44 7.37 -9.63
N PHE A 242 5.45 7.13 -10.45
CA PHE A 242 5.38 6.36 -11.69
C PHE A 242 6.64 5.50 -11.86
N ARG A 243 6.47 4.33 -12.45
CA ARG A 243 7.53 3.42 -12.89
C ARG A 243 7.15 2.78 -14.22
N VAL A 244 8.15 2.30 -14.92
CA VAL A 244 7.97 1.32 -15.99
C VAL A 244 8.28 -0.06 -15.41
N VAL A 245 7.39 -1.02 -15.63
CA VAL A 245 7.65 -2.45 -15.44
C VAL A 245 7.98 -3.02 -16.82
N SER A 246 9.17 -3.60 -16.95
CA SER A 246 9.62 -4.23 -18.19
C SER A 246 9.59 -5.74 -18.04
N VAL A 247 8.77 -6.41 -18.84
CA VAL A 247 8.70 -7.88 -18.90
C VAL A 247 9.60 -8.36 -20.02
N VAL A 248 10.74 -8.97 -19.69
CA VAL A 248 11.84 -9.37 -20.58
C VAL A 248 12.06 -10.88 -20.57
#